data_a326bdab121891de64c95f76273ef48d
#
_entry.id   a326bdab121891de64c95f76273ef48d
#
_cell.length_a   1.000
_cell.length_b   1.000
_cell.length_c   1.000
_cell.angle_alpha   90.00
_cell.angle_beta   90.00
_cell.angle_gamma   90.00
#
_symmetry.space_group_name_H-M   'P 1'
#
loop_
_entity.id
_entity.type
_entity.pdbx_description
1 polymer ?
#
loop_
_entity_poly.entity_id
_entity_poly.type
_entity_poly.pdbx_seq_one_letter_code
_entity_poly.pdbx_strand_id
1 'polypeptide(L)'
;TISTAHVEYQTEKRHYAHVDCPGHADYVKNMITGAAQMDGAILVVAATDGVMAQTREHILLSRQVGVPYIVVFMNKCDMVDDEELLELVEMEIRELLNEYEFPGDDIPVIQGSALKALEDPNGEWGDKIMELMDAVDKYIPDSQPEMDQGSSIHTKFTAEVYMLDINEGGRDTGYFDDDRLQFYFKTTDVTGEIQLPIEIDMAMPGETLDITIELIQPIKITEEEPFIIRDDECTVGLGRVATIIE
;
A
#
# COMPACT_ATOMS: atom_id res chain seq x y z
N THR A 1 -0.92 16.41 -4.73
CA THR A 1 -1.07 15.30 -5.70
C THR A 1 -2.50 14.81 -5.57
N ILE A 2 -3.23 14.72 -6.69
CA ILE A 2 -4.65 14.31 -6.72
C ILE A 2 -4.77 12.82 -7.09
N SER A 3 -3.66 12.20 -7.53
CA SER A 3 -3.60 10.79 -7.89
C SER A 3 -2.34 10.16 -7.32
N THR A 4 -2.39 8.86 -7.07
CA THR A 4 -1.20 8.06 -6.77
C THR A 4 -0.23 8.11 -7.93
N ALA A 5 1.05 8.31 -7.63
CA ALA A 5 2.11 8.24 -8.62
C ALA A 5 2.96 6.98 -8.36
N HIS A 6 3.22 6.23 -9.41
CA HIS A 6 4.09 5.07 -9.37
C HIS A 6 5.43 5.42 -9.97
N VAL A 7 6.52 5.18 -9.25
CA VAL A 7 7.89 5.44 -9.67
C VAL A 7 8.74 4.22 -9.38
N GLU A 8 9.51 3.79 -10.37
CA GLU A 8 10.48 2.72 -10.19
C GLU A 8 11.89 3.29 -10.13
N TYR A 9 12.69 2.81 -9.20
CA TYR A 9 14.11 3.16 -9.09
C TYR A 9 14.87 2.01 -8.42
N GLN A 10 16.19 2.11 -8.42
CA GLN A 10 17.06 1.07 -7.85
C GLN A 10 18.22 1.69 -7.07
N THR A 11 18.61 1.01 -6.00
CA THR A 11 19.92 1.16 -5.35
C THR A 11 20.89 0.13 -5.90
N GLU A 12 22.13 0.11 -5.41
CA GLU A 12 23.08 -0.96 -5.76
C GLU A 12 22.60 -2.35 -5.26
N LYS A 13 21.70 -2.38 -4.28
CA LYS A 13 21.26 -3.60 -3.59
C LYS A 13 19.88 -4.08 -4.01
N ARG A 14 18.96 -3.13 -4.35
CA ARG A 14 17.54 -3.44 -4.47
C ARG A 14 16.86 -2.60 -5.54
N HIS A 15 15.87 -3.20 -6.21
CA HIS A 15 14.90 -2.51 -7.04
C HIS A 15 13.64 -2.17 -6.23
N TYR A 16 13.11 -0.96 -6.43
CA TYR A 16 11.95 -0.44 -5.72
C TYR A 16 10.83 -0.06 -6.67
N ALA A 17 9.63 -0.51 -6.37
CA ALA A 17 8.39 0.07 -6.87
C ALA A 17 7.84 1.00 -5.77
N HIS A 18 7.88 2.29 -6.01
CA HIS A 18 7.48 3.33 -5.07
C HIS A 18 6.11 3.88 -5.44
N VAL A 19 5.21 3.91 -4.47
CA VAL A 19 3.88 4.50 -4.62
C VAL A 19 3.81 5.75 -3.77
N ASP A 20 3.67 6.92 -4.42
CA ASP A 20 3.45 8.19 -3.74
C ASP A 20 1.97 8.38 -3.46
N CYS A 21 1.61 8.40 -2.18
CA CYS A 21 0.23 8.52 -1.73
C CYS A 21 -0.10 9.97 -1.37
N PRO A 22 -1.24 10.52 -1.84
CA PRO A 22 -1.70 11.83 -1.42
C PRO A 22 -1.93 11.88 0.09
N GLY A 23 -1.54 13.01 0.72
CA GLY A 23 -1.69 13.19 2.16
C GLY A 23 -3.09 13.55 2.65
N HIS A 24 -4.11 13.62 1.80
CA HIS A 24 -5.46 14.08 2.15
C HIS A 24 -6.37 12.89 2.49
N ALA A 25 -7.19 13.03 3.55
CA ALA A 25 -8.05 11.97 4.07
C ALA A 25 -8.99 11.33 3.01
N ASP A 26 -9.43 12.12 2.03
CA ASP A 26 -10.29 11.62 0.95
C ASP A 26 -9.59 10.63 -0.01
N TYR A 27 -8.24 10.58 0.01
CA TYR A 27 -7.43 9.68 -0.83
C TYR A 27 -6.89 8.46 -0.09
N VAL A 28 -7.09 8.43 1.22
CA VAL A 28 -6.71 7.34 2.09
C VAL A 28 -7.37 6.02 1.66
N LYS A 29 -8.58 6.07 1.13
CA LYS A 29 -9.27 4.89 0.57
C LYS A 29 -8.47 4.26 -0.58
N ASN A 30 -7.83 5.05 -1.43
CA ASN A 30 -6.96 4.56 -2.49
C ASN A 30 -5.67 3.90 -1.94
N MET A 31 -5.26 4.29 -0.74
CA MET A 31 -4.15 3.66 -0.02
C MET A 31 -4.54 2.25 0.45
N ILE A 32 -5.77 2.07 0.95
CA ILE A 32 -6.28 0.77 1.37
C ILE A 32 -6.39 -0.19 0.18
N THR A 33 -6.82 0.28 -0.98
CA THR A 33 -6.97 -0.53 -2.19
C THR A 33 -5.65 -0.79 -2.93
N GLY A 34 -4.66 0.11 -2.80
CA GLY A 34 -3.33 -0.04 -3.42
C GLY A 34 -2.26 -0.59 -2.49
N ALA A 35 -2.52 -0.58 -1.18
CA ALA A 35 -1.55 -0.95 -0.14
C ALA A 35 -1.50 -2.46 0.14
N ALA A 36 -2.24 -3.27 -0.59
CA ALA A 36 -2.39 -4.70 -0.32
C ALA A 36 -1.05 -5.45 -0.13
N GLN A 37 0.10 -4.84 -0.49
CA GLN A 37 1.42 -5.42 -0.23
C GLN A 37 2.57 -4.42 -0.36
N MET A 38 2.64 -3.51 0.59
CA MET A 38 3.86 -2.73 0.78
C MET A 38 4.80 -3.49 1.73
N ASP A 39 6.04 -3.68 1.32
CA ASP A 39 7.10 -4.22 2.19
C ASP A 39 7.44 -3.24 3.32
N GLY A 40 7.18 -1.97 3.11
CA GLY A 40 7.35 -0.91 4.10
C GLY A 40 6.86 0.44 3.59
N ALA A 41 6.89 1.44 4.47
CA ALA A 41 6.53 2.81 4.15
C ALA A 41 7.61 3.81 4.59
N ILE A 42 7.73 4.90 3.84
CA ILE A 42 8.49 6.08 4.26
C ILE A 42 7.49 7.12 4.77
N LEU A 43 7.50 7.36 6.07
CA LEU A 43 6.69 8.40 6.69
C LEU A 43 7.44 9.74 6.60
N VAL A 44 6.87 10.71 5.88
CA VAL A 44 7.47 12.04 5.74
C VAL A 44 6.78 13.02 6.70
N VAL A 45 7.57 13.61 7.60
CA VAL A 45 7.11 14.60 8.58
C VAL A 45 7.91 15.89 8.41
N ALA A 46 7.26 17.04 8.34
CA ALA A 46 7.97 18.31 8.29
C ALA A 46 8.44 18.73 9.70
N ALA A 47 9.74 18.94 9.87
CA ALA A 47 10.33 19.38 11.14
C ALA A 47 9.75 20.70 11.65
N THR A 48 9.34 21.58 10.73
CA THR A 48 8.71 22.88 11.05
C THR A 48 7.32 22.75 11.65
N ASP A 49 6.59 21.69 11.32
CA ASP A 49 5.18 21.51 11.66
C ASP A 49 4.99 20.45 12.76
N GLY A 50 5.97 19.56 12.92
CA GLY A 50 5.91 18.45 13.87
C GLY A 50 4.84 17.41 13.52
N VAL A 51 4.35 16.72 14.55
CA VAL A 51 3.31 15.70 14.41
C VAL A 51 1.94 16.35 14.23
N MET A 52 1.38 16.22 13.02
CA MET A 52 0.06 16.75 12.66
C MET A 52 -1.03 15.66 12.70
N ALA A 53 -2.30 16.06 12.63
CA ALA A 53 -3.43 15.12 12.57
C ALA A 53 -3.30 14.13 11.40
N GLN A 54 -2.84 14.59 10.24
CA GLN A 54 -2.57 13.73 9.08
C GLN A 54 -1.47 12.70 9.34
N THR A 55 -0.44 13.04 10.10
CA THR A 55 0.62 12.10 10.48
C THR A 55 0.04 10.93 11.27
N ARG A 56 -0.86 11.22 12.21
CA ARG A 56 -1.58 10.20 13.00
C ARG A 56 -2.44 9.30 12.12
N GLU A 57 -3.19 9.89 11.20
CA GLU A 57 -4.03 9.16 10.26
C GLU A 57 -3.21 8.22 9.38
N HIS A 58 -2.07 8.69 8.84
CA HIS A 58 -1.21 7.87 7.99
C HIS A 58 -0.59 6.69 8.75
N ILE A 59 -0.15 6.88 9.99
CA ILE A 59 0.39 5.79 10.81
C ILE A 59 -0.70 4.77 11.14
N LEU A 60 -1.88 5.25 11.57
CA LEU A 60 -3.04 4.39 11.84
C LEU A 60 -3.40 3.54 10.63
N LEU A 61 -3.46 4.17 9.46
CA LEU A 61 -3.76 3.47 8.20
C LEU A 61 -2.69 2.46 7.82
N SER A 62 -1.42 2.85 7.90
CA SER A 62 -0.31 1.92 7.66
C SER A 62 -0.44 0.67 8.54
N ARG A 63 -0.88 0.85 9.78
CA ARG A 63 -1.15 -0.26 10.69
C ARG A 63 -2.35 -1.11 10.25
N GLN A 64 -3.45 -0.47 9.86
CA GLN A 64 -4.68 -1.15 9.44
C GLN A 64 -4.51 -1.96 8.16
N VAL A 65 -3.75 -1.43 7.20
CA VAL A 65 -3.46 -2.14 5.93
C VAL A 65 -2.31 -3.14 6.05
N GLY A 66 -1.71 -3.26 7.24
CA GLY A 66 -0.69 -4.27 7.52
C GLY A 66 0.71 -3.95 7.01
N VAL A 67 1.06 -2.67 6.81
CA VAL A 67 2.45 -2.28 6.50
C VAL A 67 3.36 -2.73 7.63
N PRO A 68 4.34 -3.60 7.38
CA PRO A 68 5.12 -4.20 8.46
C PRO A 68 6.26 -3.31 8.98
N TYR A 69 6.79 -2.41 8.14
CA TYR A 69 7.95 -1.58 8.47
C TYR A 69 7.72 -0.13 8.08
N ILE A 70 8.17 0.80 8.93
CA ILE A 70 8.17 2.24 8.65
C ILE A 70 9.60 2.77 8.81
N VAL A 71 10.03 3.62 7.88
CA VAL A 71 11.22 4.47 8.01
C VAL A 71 10.75 5.92 8.00
N VAL A 72 11.31 6.77 8.84
CA VAL A 72 10.89 8.18 8.93
C VAL A 72 11.88 9.08 8.22
N PHE A 73 11.37 9.98 7.39
CA PHE A 73 12.11 11.10 6.85
C PHE A 73 11.59 12.41 7.43
N MET A 74 12.36 13.00 8.34
CA MET A 74 12.06 14.31 8.91
C MET A 74 12.55 15.39 7.95
N ASN A 75 11.62 15.95 7.18
CA ASN A 75 11.88 16.89 6.09
C ASN A 75 11.90 18.35 6.57
N LYS A 76 12.43 19.27 5.77
CA LYS A 76 12.56 20.70 6.02
C LYS A 76 13.46 21.04 7.23
N CYS A 77 14.41 20.20 7.57
CA CYS A 77 15.34 20.48 8.68
C CYS A 77 16.22 21.71 8.40
N ASP A 78 16.43 22.07 7.13
CA ASP A 78 17.11 23.31 6.72
C ASP A 78 16.41 24.61 7.18
N MET A 79 15.16 24.53 7.60
CA MET A 79 14.37 25.67 8.09
C MET A 79 14.32 25.75 9.62
N VAL A 80 14.96 24.85 10.33
CA VAL A 80 14.98 24.77 11.79
C VAL A 80 16.44 24.91 12.27
N ASP A 81 16.76 26.03 12.86
CA ASP A 81 18.11 26.32 13.37
C ASP A 81 18.37 25.77 14.79
N ASP A 82 17.33 25.28 15.47
CA ASP A 82 17.38 24.81 16.85
C ASP A 82 17.42 23.27 16.87
N GLU A 83 18.57 22.70 17.25
CA GLU A 83 18.77 21.26 17.37
C GLU A 83 17.85 20.64 18.45
N GLU A 84 17.57 21.34 19.54
CA GLU A 84 16.68 20.84 20.59
C GLU A 84 15.25 20.68 20.08
N LEU A 85 14.82 21.53 19.13
CA LEU A 85 13.51 21.42 18.49
C LEU A 85 13.46 20.21 17.56
N LEU A 86 14.52 19.92 16.82
CA LEU A 86 14.58 18.73 15.96
C LEU A 86 14.53 17.46 16.82
N GLU A 87 15.26 17.41 17.93
CA GLU A 87 15.20 16.27 18.87
C GLU A 87 13.81 16.09 19.48
N LEU A 88 13.11 17.19 19.80
CA LEU A 88 11.75 17.14 20.33
C LEU A 88 10.76 16.55 19.31
N VAL A 89 10.82 17.01 18.07
CA VAL A 89 9.98 16.50 16.99
C VAL A 89 10.26 15.02 16.74
N GLU A 90 11.52 14.61 16.75
CA GLU A 90 11.88 13.19 16.62
C GLU A 90 11.28 12.36 17.77
N MET A 91 11.36 12.85 18.99
CA MET A 91 10.78 12.17 20.15
C MET A 91 9.26 12.02 20.03
N GLU A 92 8.56 13.08 19.63
CA GLU A 92 7.11 13.03 19.38
C GLU A 92 6.72 12.00 18.32
N ILE A 93 7.52 11.90 17.23
CA ILE A 93 7.30 10.91 16.18
C ILE A 93 7.47 9.49 16.73
N ARG A 94 8.52 9.23 17.52
CA ARG A 94 8.79 7.93 18.14
C ARG A 94 7.70 7.52 19.12
N GLU A 95 7.25 8.44 19.97
CA GLU A 95 6.13 8.21 20.89
C GLU A 95 4.85 7.86 20.13
N LEU A 96 4.55 8.59 19.05
CA LEU A 96 3.39 8.31 18.23
C LEU A 96 3.47 6.94 17.56
N LEU A 97 4.62 6.54 17.02
CA LEU A 97 4.80 5.23 16.41
C LEU A 97 4.60 4.11 17.44
N ASN A 98 5.11 4.29 18.68
CA ASN A 98 4.89 3.36 19.78
C ASN A 98 3.39 3.26 20.16
N GLU A 99 2.64 4.38 20.14
CA GLU A 99 1.20 4.41 20.40
C GLU A 99 0.43 3.53 19.42
N TYR A 100 0.87 3.48 18.16
CA TYR A 100 0.25 2.66 17.10
C TYR A 100 0.92 1.30 16.90
N GLU A 101 1.64 0.80 17.92
CA GLU A 101 2.26 -0.53 17.95
C GLU A 101 3.35 -0.76 16.89
N PHE A 102 4.02 0.29 16.42
CA PHE A 102 5.28 0.19 15.71
C PHE A 102 6.45 0.33 16.69
N PRO A 103 7.62 -0.29 16.46
CA PRO A 103 8.77 -0.20 17.37
C PRO A 103 9.47 1.16 17.22
N GLY A 104 8.83 2.24 17.70
CA GLY A 104 9.26 3.62 17.50
C GLY A 104 10.68 3.93 17.92
N ASP A 105 11.19 3.23 18.96
CA ASP A 105 12.57 3.42 19.45
C ASP A 105 13.63 2.87 18.49
N ASP A 106 13.28 1.82 17.72
CA ASP A 106 14.18 1.13 16.79
C ASP A 106 14.06 1.63 15.35
N ILE A 107 13.02 2.39 15.05
CA ILE A 107 12.74 2.90 13.69
C ILE A 107 13.79 3.93 13.28
N PRO A 108 14.41 3.81 12.09
CA PRO A 108 15.30 4.83 11.56
C PRO A 108 14.56 6.15 11.31
N VAL A 109 15.08 7.25 11.86
CA VAL A 109 14.61 8.61 11.59
C VAL A 109 15.76 9.38 10.95
N ILE A 110 15.57 9.78 9.69
CA ILE A 110 16.56 10.52 8.94
C ILE A 110 16.13 11.97 8.82
N GLN A 111 16.97 12.88 9.30
CA GLN A 111 16.80 14.32 9.21
C GLN A 111 17.32 14.82 7.86
N GLY A 112 16.51 15.61 7.13
CA GLY A 112 16.90 16.07 5.81
C GLY A 112 16.08 17.24 5.28
N SER A 113 16.43 17.66 4.07
CA SER A 113 15.70 18.64 3.28
C SER A 113 15.62 18.17 1.82
N ALA A 114 14.45 17.69 1.42
CA ALA A 114 14.24 17.22 0.06
C ALA A 114 14.41 18.34 -0.98
N LEU A 115 14.02 19.58 -0.65
CA LEU A 115 14.21 20.73 -1.54
C LEU A 115 15.69 21.04 -1.74
N LYS A 116 16.47 21.08 -0.67
CA LYS A 116 17.91 21.35 -0.74
C LYS A 116 18.69 20.23 -1.44
N ALA A 117 18.28 19.00 -1.21
CA ALA A 117 18.83 17.85 -1.93
C ALA A 117 18.56 17.92 -3.44
N LEU A 118 17.39 18.43 -3.84
CA LEU A 118 17.06 18.63 -5.26
C LEU A 118 17.87 19.78 -5.89
N GLU A 119 18.14 20.85 -5.13
CA GLU A 119 18.96 21.99 -5.57
C GLU A 119 20.44 21.62 -5.72
N ASP A 120 20.98 20.82 -4.79
CA ASP A 120 22.34 20.29 -4.83
C ASP A 120 22.38 18.79 -4.44
N PRO A 121 22.21 17.89 -5.43
CA PRO A 121 22.18 16.44 -5.17
C PRO A 121 23.52 15.85 -4.67
N ASN A 122 24.64 16.57 -4.83
CA ASN A 122 25.96 16.12 -4.35
C ASN A 122 26.40 16.82 -3.06
N GLY A 123 25.53 17.65 -2.49
CA GLY A 123 25.79 18.34 -1.23
C GLY A 123 25.30 17.54 -0.02
N GLU A 124 25.47 18.13 1.17
CA GLU A 124 25.12 17.53 2.44
C GLU A 124 23.69 16.95 2.47
N TRP A 125 22.71 17.67 1.91
CA TRP A 125 21.32 17.25 1.89
C TRP A 125 21.06 16.11 0.89
N GLY A 126 21.83 16.04 -0.18
CA GLY A 126 21.85 14.90 -1.11
C GLY A 126 22.34 13.63 -0.42
N ASP A 127 23.39 13.74 0.40
CA ASP A 127 23.90 12.63 1.22
C ASP A 127 22.83 12.12 2.20
N LYS A 128 21.96 13.00 2.76
CA LYS A 128 20.84 12.61 3.61
C LYS A 128 19.76 11.80 2.89
N ILE A 129 19.52 12.05 1.61
CA ILE A 129 18.64 11.19 0.79
C ILE A 129 19.26 9.81 0.59
N MET A 130 20.58 9.74 0.37
CA MET A 130 21.28 8.46 0.27
C MET A 130 21.28 7.71 1.61
N GLU A 131 21.39 8.42 2.74
CA GLU A 131 21.25 7.85 4.08
C GLU A 131 19.84 7.28 4.30
N LEU A 132 18.79 7.95 3.82
CA LEU A 132 17.42 7.43 3.85
C LEU A 132 17.32 6.11 3.06
N MET A 133 17.87 6.07 1.84
CA MET A 133 17.84 4.84 1.03
C MET A 133 18.64 3.71 1.67
N ASP A 134 19.78 4.01 2.28
CA ASP A 134 20.55 3.05 3.06
C ASP A 134 19.79 2.52 4.30
N ALA A 135 19.00 3.37 4.95
CA ALA A 135 18.15 2.97 6.05
C ALA A 135 17.01 2.05 5.58
N VAL A 136 16.37 2.38 4.45
CA VAL A 136 15.37 1.53 3.81
C VAL A 136 15.96 0.17 3.43
N ASP A 137 17.13 0.16 2.78
CA ASP A 137 17.85 -1.06 2.39
C ASP A 137 18.20 -1.99 3.57
N LYS A 138 18.42 -1.41 4.76
CA LYS A 138 18.86 -2.16 5.95
C LYS A 138 17.71 -2.56 6.87
N TYR A 139 16.73 -1.68 7.01
CA TYR A 139 15.66 -1.84 8.00
C TYR A 139 14.46 -2.61 7.46
N ILE A 140 14.10 -2.39 6.19
CA ILE A 140 13.04 -3.12 5.53
C ILE A 140 13.67 -4.37 4.92
N PRO A 141 13.30 -5.59 5.36
CA PRO A 141 13.82 -6.83 4.78
C PRO A 141 13.55 -6.88 3.27
N ASP A 142 14.39 -7.62 2.53
CA ASP A 142 14.04 -7.98 1.18
C ASP A 142 12.69 -8.68 1.21
N SER A 143 11.75 -8.26 0.35
CA SER A 143 10.58 -9.07 0.07
C SER A 143 11.12 -10.45 -0.26
N GLN A 144 11.06 -11.35 0.72
CA GLN A 144 11.37 -12.74 0.39
C GLN A 144 10.34 -13.08 -0.68
N PRO A 145 10.76 -13.49 -1.88
CA PRO A 145 9.83 -14.20 -2.72
C PRO A 145 9.33 -15.30 -1.80
N GLU A 146 8.05 -15.22 -1.41
CA GLU A 146 7.45 -16.23 -0.53
C GLU A 146 7.96 -17.55 -1.07
N MET A 147 8.80 -18.24 -0.27
CA MET A 147 9.37 -19.51 -0.70
C MET A 147 8.18 -20.35 -1.07
N ASP A 148 8.10 -20.67 -2.31
CA ASP A 148 7.09 -21.40 -3.05
C ASP A 148 6.72 -22.70 -2.30
N GLN A 149 6.08 -22.57 -1.14
CA GLN A 149 5.52 -23.69 -0.40
C GLN A 149 4.15 -23.98 -1.00
N GLY A 150 4.16 -24.45 -2.26
CA GLY A 150 3.01 -25.07 -2.88
C GLY A 150 2.15 -24.14 -3.73
N SER A 151 2.62 -23.00 -4.21
CA SER A 151 1.89 -22.22 -5.20
C SER A 151 1.87 -22.96 -6.54
N SER A 152 0.83 -23.70 -6.77
CA SER A 152 0.47 -24.24 -8.08
C SER A 152 -0.18 -23.14 -8.92
N ILE A 153 -0.12 -23.30 -10.23
CA ILE A 153 -0.75 -22.41 -11.20
C ILE A 153 -2.21 -22.79 -11.32
N HIS A 154 -3.11 -21.84 -11.14
CA HIS A 154 -4.55 -22.06 -11.08
C HIS A 154 -5.33 -21.12 -11.99
N THR A 155 -6.49 -21.56 -12.43
CA THR A 155 -7.43 -20.78 -13.23
C THR A 155 -8.77 -20.58 -12.55
N LYS A 156 -9.13 -21.42 -11.57
CA LYS A 156 -10.45 -21.38 -10.96
C LYS A 156 -10.39 -21.52 -9.44
N PHE A 157 -11.10 -20.63 -8.76
CA PHE A 157 -11.16 -20.59 -7.30
C PHE A 157 -12.47 -19.97 -6.81
N THR A 158 -12.82 -20.24 -5.55
CA THR A 158 -13.86 -19.48 -4.83
C THR A 158 -13.23 -18.36 -4.02
N ALA A 159 -13.95 -17.28 -3.86
CA ALA A 159 -13.51 -16.13 -3.09
C ALA A 159 -14.67 -15.47 -2.35
N GLU A 160 -14.38 -14.96 -1.14
CA GLU A 160 -15.24 -13.99 -0.48
C GLU A 160 -14.94 -12.61 -1.07
N VAL A 161 -15.95 -11.94 -1.61
CA VAL A 161 -15.80 -10.67 -2.31
C VAL A 161 -16.77 -9.64 -1.74
N TYR A 162 -16.26 -8.46 -1.46
CA TYR A 162 -17.04 -7.26 -1.17
C TYR A 162 -17.11 -6.38 -2.43
N MET A 163 -18.31 -6.14 -2.90
CA MET A 163 -18.56 -5.25 -4.03
C MET A 163 -18.69 -3.81 -3.55
N LEU A 164 -17.80 -2.91 -4.00
CA LEU A 164 -17.81 -1.51 -3.57
C LEU A 164 -19.06 -0.78 -4.02
N ASP A 165 -19.65 0.02 -3.13
CA ASP A 165 -20.75 0.91 -3.49
C ASP A 165 -20.25 2.18 -4.21
N ILE A 166 -21.20 2.98 -4.74
CA ILE A 166 -20.87 4.21 -5.48
C ILE A 166 -20.14 5.26 -4.63
N ASN A 167 -20.40 5.30 -3.32
CA ASN A 167 -19.73 6.24 -2.41
C ASN A 167 -18.30 5.81 -2.12
N GLU A 168 -17.99 4.54 -2.32
CA GLU A 168 -16.66 3.94 -2.16
C GLU A 168 -15.85 3.93 -3.46
N GLY A 169 -16.42 4.45 -4.54
CA GLY A 169 -15.79 4.52 -5.86
C GLY A 169 -16.17 3.36 -6.78
N GLY A 170 -17.06 2.47 -6.35
CA GLY A 170 -17.65 1.42 -7.16
C GLY A 170 -18.69 1.95 -8.16
N ARG A 171 -19.41 1.04 -8.83
CA ARG A 171 -20.50 1.39 -9.76
C ARG A 171 -21.86 1.29 -9.07
N ASP A 172 -22.89 1.91 -9.66
CA ASP A 172 -24.28 1.89 -9.19
C ASP A 172 -25.11 0.71 -9.75
N THR A 173 -24.53 0.00 -10.70
CA THR A 173 -25.18 -1.16 -11.35
C THR A 173 -24.69 -2.46 -10.75
N GLY A 174 -25.57 -3.46 -10.66
CA GLY A 174 -25.23 -4.79 -10.20
C GLY A 174 -24.30 -5.55 -11.15
N TYR A 175 -23.79 -6.67 -10.67
CA TYR A 175 -22.92 -7.59 -11.39
C TYR A 175 -23.67 -8.89 -11.67
N PHE A 176 -23.51 -9.41 -12.87
CA PHE A 176 -24.20 -10.61 -13.31
C PHE A 176 -23.23 -11.78 -13.49
N ASP A 177 -23.82 -12.95 -13.61
CA ASP A 177 -23.08 -14.15 -14.00
C ASP A 177 -22.38 -13.92 -15.34
N ASP A 178 -21.16 -14.43 -15.47
CA ASP A 178 -20.28 -14.27 -16.64
C ASP A 178 -19.78 -12.82 -16.91
N ASP A 179 -19.99 -11.86 -15.99
CA ASP A 179 -19.35 -10.54 -16.10
C ASP A 179 -17.83 -10.69 -16.12
N ARG A 180 -17.22 -10.04 -17.12
CA ARG A 180 -15.76 -10.01 -17.29
C ARG A 180 -15.15 -8.83 -16.59
N LEU A 181 -14.27 -9.13 -15.62
CA LEU A 181 -13.60 -8.15 -14.78
C LEU A 181 -12.09 -8.38 -14.78
N GLN A 182 -11.33 -7.39 -14.35
CA GLN A 182 -9.89 -7.51 -14.16
C GLN A 182 -9.60 -7.78 -12.68
N PHE A 183 -8.81 -8.81 -12.44
CA PHE A 183 -8.37 -9.24 -11.10
C PHE A 183 -6.90 -8.92 -10.91
N TYR A 184 -6.61 -8.11 -9.91
CA TYR A 184 -5.25 -7.70 -9.57
C TYR A 184 -4.79 -8.45 -8.33
N PHE A 185 -3.87 -9.38 -8.53
CA PHE A 185 -3.13 -10.08 -7.49
C PHE A 185 -1.79 -9.36 -7.28
N LYS A 186 -1.05 -9.76 -6.23
CA LYS A 186 0.26 -9.15 -5.82
C LYS A 186 1.15 -8.65 -6.97
N THR A 187 1.36 -9.48 -7.96
CA THR A 187 2.35 -9.24 -9.01
C THR A 187 1.78 -9.39 -10.42
N THR A 188 0.49 -9.68 -10.53
CA THR A 188 -0.10 -10.06 -11.82
C THR A 188 -1.54 -9.55 -11.91
N ASP A 189 -1.89 -8.98 -13.02
CA ASP A 189 -3.26 -8.68 -13.40
C ASP A 189 -3.74 -9.69 -14.44
N VAL A 190 -4.98 -10.10 -14.32
CA VAL A 190 -5.59 -11.09 -15.24
C VAL A 190 -7.09 -10.82 -15.37
N THR A 191 -7.60 -11.00 -16.56
CA THR A 191 -9.05 -10.98 -16.80
C THR A 191 -9.66 -12.31 -16.38
N GLY A 192 -10.85 -12.26 -15.78
CA GLY A 192 -11.62 -13.43 -15.40
C GLY A 192 -13.11 -13.17 -15.49
N GLU A 193 -13.88 -14.22 -15.36
CA GLU A 193 -15.34 -14.21 -15.32
C GLU A 193 -15.80 -14.57 -13.90
N ILE A 194 -16.80 -13.86 -13.40
CA ILE A 194 -17.41 -14.16 -12.11
C ILE A 194 -18.59 -15.13 -12.31
N GLN A 195 -18.75 -16.06 -11.40
CA GLN A 195 -19.89 -16.97 -11.35
C GLN A 195 -20.57 -16.80 -9.98
N LEU A 196 -21.78 -16.31 -10.01
CA LEU A 196 -22.59 -16.09 -8.80
C LEU A 196 -23.17 -17.41 -8.30
N PRO A 197 -23.48 -17.51 -6.99
CA PRO A 197 -24.25 -18.64 -6.46
C PRO A 197 -25.60 -18.77 -7.16
N ILE A 198 -26.06 -20.00 -7.39
CA ILE A 198 -27.30 -20.31 -8.14
C ILE A 198 -28.54 -19.57 -7.61
N GLU A 199 -28.52 -19.15 -6.36
CA GLU A 199 -29.61 -18.47 -5.68
C GLU A 199 -29.59 -16.94 -5.88
N ILE A 200 -28.53 -16.41 -6.52
CA ILE A 200 -28.28 -14.97 -6.68
C ILE A 200 -28.23 -14.64 -8.17
N ASP A 201 -29.25 -13.93 -8.65
CA ASP A 201 -29.33 -13.50 -10.05
C ASP A 201 -28.40 -12.31 -10.36
N MET A 202 -28.05 -11.52 -9.34
CA MET A 202 -27.25 -10.31 -9.47
C MET A 202 -26.61 -9.95 -8.12
N ALA A 203 -25.31 -9.66 -8.10
CA ALA A 203 -24.62 -9.12 -6.94
C ALA A 203 -24.77 -7.60 -6.90
N MET A 204 -25.24 -7.05 -5.77
CA MET A 204 -25.43 -5.61 -5.63
C MET A 204 -24.20 -4.93 -5.05
N PRO A 205 -23.92 -3.67 -5.45
CA PRO A 205 -22.93 -2.85 -4.78
C PRO A 205 -23.21 -2.74 -3.27
N GLY A 206 -22.16 -2.85 -2.44
CA GLY A 206 -22.24 -2.85 -0.99
C GLY A 206 -22.45 -4.24 -0.35
N GLU A 207 -22.57 -5.30 -1.14
CA GLU A 207 -22.75 -6.67 -0.65
C GLU A 207 -21.45 -7.44 -0.54
N THR A 208 -21.38 -8.31 0.46
CA THR A 208 -20.33 -9.34 0.56
C THR A 208 -20.94 -10.69 0.19
N LEU A 209 -20.28 -11.41 -0.72
CA LEU A 209 -20.75 -12.71 -1.19
C LEU A 209 -19.60 -13.63 -1.55
N ASP A 210 -19.88 -14.95 -1.48
CA ASP A 210 -18.96 -15.96 -1.98
C ASP A 210 -19.24 -16.20 -3.46
N ILE A 211 -18.24 -15.95 -4.31
CA ILE A 211 -18.34 -16.16 -5.75
C ILE A 211 -17.28 -17.13 -6.24
N THR A 212 -17.52 -17.73 -7.41
CA THR A 212 -16.49 -18.47 -8.12
C THR A 212 -15.91 -17.59 -9.21
N ILE A 213 -14.59 -17.59 -9.36
CA ILE A 213 -13.86 -16.80 -10.34
C ILE A 213 -13.12 -17.78 -11.26
N GLU A 214 -13.28 -17.57 -12.57
CA GLU A 214 -12.58 -18.31 -13.59
C GLU A 214 -11.71 -17.37 -14.43
N LEU A 215 -10.39 -17.51 -14.31
CA LEU A 215 -9.42 -16.65 -14.97
C LEU A 215 -9.15 -17.13 -16.40
N ILE A 216 -8.96 -16.19 -17.32
CA ILE A 216 -8.65 -16.53 -18.73
C ILE A 216 -7.22 -17.06 -18.92
N GLN A 217 -6.33 -16.83 -17.97
CA GLN A 217 -4.96 -17.32 -17.97
C GLN A 217 -4.60 -17.88 -16.59
N PRO A 218 -3.83 -18.96 -16.54
CA PRO A 218 -3.39 -19.53 -15.28
C PRO A 218 -2.34 -18.64 -14.63
N ILE A 219 -2.54 -18.33 -13.35
CA ILE A 219 -1.62 -17.54 -12.53
C ILE A 219 -1.31 -18.28 -11.23
N LYS A 220 -0.24 -17.87 -10.56
CA LYS A 220 0.07 -18.36 -9.22
C LYS A 220 -0.88 -17.71 -8.23
N ILE A 221 -1.64 -18.53 -7.50
CA ILE A 221 -2.60 -18.10 -6.47
C ILE A 221 -2.42 -18.99 -5.25
N THR A 222 -2.62 -18.42 -4.07
CA THR A 222 -2.66 -19.15 -2.79
C THR A 222 -4.00 -18.91 -2.08
N GLU A 223 -4.40 -19.83 -1.22
CA GLU A 223 -5.55 -19.60 -0.33
C GLU A 223 -5.26 -18.42 0.60
N GLU A 224 -6.29 -17.69 0.98
CA GLU A 224 -6.23 -16.46 1.78
C GLU A 224 -5.57 -15.26 1.07
N GLU A 225 -5.17 -15.38 -0.17
CA GLU A 225 -4.55 -14.30 -0.93
C GLU A 225 -5.58 -13.18 -1.25
N PRO A 226 -5.29 -11.92 -0.89
CA PRO A 226 -6.15 -10.80 -1.24
C PRO A 226 -5.97 -10.40 -2.70
N PHE A 227 -7.05 -9.91 -3.31
CA PHE A 227 -7.05 -9.35 -4.66
C PHE A 227 -8.04 -8.21 -4.80
N ILE A 228 -7.84 -7.42 -5.83
CA ILE A 228 -8.69 -6.28 -6.21
C ILE A 228 -9.41 -6.61 -7.50
N ILE A 229 -10.69 -6.23 -7.59
CA ILE A 229 -11.50 -6.34 -8.79
C ILE A 229 -11.64 -4.96 -9.42
N ARG A 230 -11.37 -4.86 -10.71
CA ARG A 230 -11.55 -3.63 -11.49
C ARG A 230 -12.43 -3.86 -12.71
N ASP A 231 -13.20 -2.83 -13.01
CA ASP A 231 -13.99 -2.70 -14.23
C ASP A 231 -13.49 -1.42 -14.95
N ASP A 232 -12.81 -1.59 -16.06
CA ASP A 232 -12.04 -0.54 -16.75
C ASP A 232 -11.06 0.18 -15.79
N GLU A 233 -11.28 1.47 -15.54
CA GLU A 233 -10.42 2.31 -14.68
C GLU A 233 -10.87 2.34 -13.21
N CYS A 234 -12.03 1.74 -12.88
CA CYS A 234 -12.63 1.81 -11.55
C CYS A 234 -12.35 0.55 -10.73
N THR A 235 -11.98 0.71 -9.47
CA THR A 235 -11.99 -0.40 -8.52
C THR A 235 -13.43 -0.65 -8.10
N VAL A 236 -13.90 -1.88 -8.30
CA VAL A 236 -15.31 -2.25 -8.11
C VAL A 236 -15.52 -3.30 -7.04
N GLY A 237 -14.45 -3.93 -6.56
CA GLY A 237 -14.54 -4.92 -5.50
C GLY A 237 -13.20 -5.26 -4.89
N LEU A 238 -13.27 -5.85 -3.70
CA LEU A 238 -12.15 -6.38 -2.93
C LEU A 238 -12.46 -7.83 -2.60
N GLY A 239 -11.51 -8.73 -2.78
CA GLY A 239 -11.73 -10.14 -2.52
C GLY A 239 -10.56 -10.82 -1.81
N ARG A 240 -10.85 -11.99 -1.29
CA ARG A 240 -9.87 -12.92 -0.73
C ARG A 240 -10.16 -14.32 -1.25
N VAL A 241 -9.14 -15.00 -1.72
CA VAL A 241 -9.24 -16.40 -2.19
C VAL A 241 -9.64 -17.29 -1.01
N ALA A 242 -10.76 -17.99 -1.14
CA ALA A 242 -11.24 -18.91 -0.11
C ALA A 242 -10.74 -20.34 -0.36
N THR A 243 -10.96 -20.87 -1.57
CA THR A 243 -10.57 -22.24 -1.92
C THR A 243 -10.20 -22.32 -3.40
N ILE A 244 -9.12 -22.98 -3.69
CA ILE A 244 -8.66 -23.24 -5.06
C ILE A 244 -9.39 -24.48 -5.61
N ILE A 245 -9.92 -24.38 -6.83
CA ILE A 245 -10.69 -25.45 -7.48
C ILE A 245 -9.86 -26.14 -8.57
N GLU A 246 -9.19 -25.35 -9.44
CA GLU A 246 -8.41 -25.86 -10.58
C GLU A 246 -7.23 -24.93 -10.93
#